data_85521170a4a59834c65eb1e521ab8be3
#
_entry.id   85521170a4a59834c65eb1e521ab8be3
#
_cell.length_a   1.000
_cell.length_b   1.000
_cell.length_c   1.000
_cell.angle_alpha   90.00
_cell.angle_beta   90.00
_cell.angle_gamma   90.00
#
_symmetry.space_group_name_H-M   'P 1'
#
loop_
_entity.id
_entity.type
_entity.pdbx_description
1 polymer ?
#
loop_
_entity_poly.entity_id
_entity_poly.type
_entity_poly.pdbx_seq_one_letter_code
_entity_poly.pdbx_strand_id
1 'polypeptide(L)'
;SSAASDVSKRQVIDGVTVQGAQNIFFAELASRSTEHFSVSATRFMAGKFPFMIFGLPAAAFAMYRAARPEKKKAVGGLLLSAALTSALTGITEPLEFTFLFVAPLMYAVHCVLAGLSYMLMHILDVGVGMTFSGGAIDLTLFGILQGNQKTNWIWIVIVGLAYAVVYYFVFYFMITRLNLKTPGREPDGEETKLYTRKDMEARNGASGASQGSADRVSCLLYTSPS
;
A
#
# COMPACT_ATOMS: atom_id res chain seq x y z
N SER A 1 -9.35 5.78 -9.59
CA SER A 1 -8.65 6.75 -10.47
C SER A 1 -7.45 6.15 -11.20
N SER A 2 -6.88 5.05 -10.71
CA SER A 2 -5.75 4.35 -11.33
C SER A 2 -6.11 3.75 -12.70
N ALA A 3 -7.29 3.14 -12.84
CA ALA A 3 -7.72 2.48 -14.08
C ALA A 3 -7.89 3.44 -15.27
N ALA A 4 -8.37 4.66 -15.03
CA ALA A 4 -8.59 5.64 -16.12
C ALA A 4 -7.29 6.20 -16.70
N SER A 5 -6.25 6.38 -15.88
CA SER A 5 -4.92 6.80 -16.35
C SER A 5 -4.16 5.65 -17.03
N ASP A 6 -4.49 4.42 -16.69
CA ASP A 6 -3.92 3.22 -17.27
C ASP A 6 -4.36 3.03 -18.73
N VAL A 7 -5.64 3.20 -19.01
CA VAL A 7 -6.23 2.99 -20.35
C VAL A 7 -5.82 4.06 -21.38
N SER A 8 -5.47 5.28 -20.94
CA SER A 8 -5.14 6.39 -21.85
C SER A 8 -3.76 6.30 -22.49
N LYS A 9 -2.86 5.46 -21.95
CA LYS A 9 -1.48 5.35 -22.47
C LYS A 9 -1.41 4.40 -23.66
N ARG A 10 -0.70 4.84 -24.70
CA ARG A 10 -0.40 4.06 -25.91
C ARG A 10 1.08 4.16 -26.22
N GLN A 11 1.67 3.04 -26.64
CA GLN A 11 3.06 2.95 -27.05
C GLN A 11 3.20 1.91 -28.17
N VAL A 12 4.13 2.15 -29.09
CA VAL A 12 4.47 1.19 -30.14
C VAL A 12 5.70 0.40 -29.67
N ILE A 13 5.57 -0.92 -29.54
CA ILE A 13 6.64 -1.83 -29.12
C ILE A 13 6.72 -2.92 -30.18
N ASP A 14 7.93 -3.09 -30.77
CA ASP A 14 8.17 -4.06 -31.84
C ASP A 14 7.17 -3.93 -33.03
N GLY A 15 6.74 -2.70 -33.35
CA GLY A 15 5.79 -2.43 -34.43
C GLY A 15 4.30 -2.65 -34.07
N VAL A 16 3.98 -3.06 -32.84
CA VAL A 16 2.61 -3.25 -32.36
C VAL A 16 2.22 -2.11 -31.43
N THR A 17 1.06 -1.49 -31.67
CA THR A 17 0.51 -0.48 -30.77
C THR A 17 -0.13 -1.15 -29.57
N VAL A 18 0.43 -0.94 -28.37
CA VAL A 18 -0.06 -1.46 -27.10
C VAL A 18 -0.70 -0.33 -26.30
N GLN A 19 -1.85 -0.61 -25.68
CA GLN A 19 -2.61 0.33 -24.88
C GLN A 19 -2.74 -0.16 -23.44
N GLY A 20 -2.57 0.76 -22.47
CA GLY A 20 -2.63 0.47 -21.04
C GLY A 20 -1.25 0.30 -20.42
N ALA A 21 -1.00 0.94 -19.26
CA ALA A 21 0.31 0.95 -18.60
C ALA A 21 0.83 -0.46 -18.29
N GLN A 22 -0.03 -1.34 -17.79
CA GLN A 22 0.33 -2.71 -17.48
C GLN A 22 0.60 -3.55 -18.74
N ASN A 23 -0.20 -3.39 -19.79
CA ASN A 23 0.00 -4.06 -21.05
C ASN A 23 1.29 -3.60 -21.75
N ILE A 24 1.60 -2.29 -21.68
CA ILE A 24 2.86 -1.71 -22.18
C ILE A 24 4.03 -2.35 -21.43
N PHE A 25 3.97 -2.42 -20.10
CA PHE A 25 5.01 -3.05 -19.31
C PHE A 25 5.24 -4.53 -19.68
N PHE A 26 4.17 -5.32 -19.86
CA PHE A 26 4.31 -6.72 -20.27
C PHE A 26 4.83 -6.87 -21.71
N ALA A 27 4.46 -5.99 -22.60
CA ALA A 27 5.00 -5.99 -23.96
C ALA A 27 6.50 -5.64 -23.96
N GLU A 28 6.91 -4.65 -23.16
CA GLU A 28 8.33 -4.29 -22.95
C GLU A 28 9.11 -5.43 -22.27
N LEU A 29 8.49 -6.15 -21.34
CA LEU A 29 9.08 -7.32 -20.68
C LEU A 29 9.35 -8.47 -21.65
N ALA A 30 8.45 -8.69 -22.61
CA ALA A 30 8.59 -9.71 -23.65
C ALA A 30 9.56 -9.30 -24.78
N SER A 31 9.75 -7.99 -24.99
CA SER A 31 10.60 -7.46 -26.05
C SER A 31 12.09 -7.59 -25.69
N ARG A 32 12.88 -8.04 -26.66
CA ARG A 32 14.34 -8.09 -26.56
C ARG A 32 15.03 -6.78 -26.94
N SER A 33 14.30 -5.87 -27.61
CA SER A 33 14.79 -4.57 -28.05
C SER A 33 14.72 -3.50 -26.97
N THR A 34 13.98 -3.74 -25.88
CA THR A 34 13.80 -2.78 -24.78
C THR A 34 15.03 -2.78 -23.86
N GLU A 35 15.79 -1.69 -23.88
CA GLU A 35 16.95 -1.48 -22.99
C GLU A 35 16.54 -1.00 -21.60
N HIS A 36 15.48 -0.19 -21.50
CA HIS A 36 14.96 0.36 -20.25
C HIS A 36 13.43 0.39 -20.28
N PHE A 37 12.80 0.00 -19.18
CA PHE A 37 11.32 0.04 -19.07
C PHE A 37 10.80 1.46 -19.05
N SER A 38 9.66 1.70 -19.70
CA SER A 38 9.03 3.00 -19.76
C SER A 38 8.58 3.48 -18.37
N VAL A 39 9.31 4.44 -17.80
CA VAL A 39 8.98 5.06 -16.51
C VAL A 39 7.62 5.74 -16.54
N SER A 40 7.25 6.28 -17.71
CA SER A 40 5.93 6.88 -17.87
C SER A 40 4.80 5.86 -17.76
N ALA A 41 5.01 4.60 -18.16
CA ALA A 41 4.06 3.52 -18.00
C ALA A 41 4.06 2.96 -16.57
N THR A 42 5.25 2.81 -15.94
CA THR A 42 5.40 2.19 -14.62
C THR A 42 5.28 3.16 -13.44
N ARG A 43 5.15 4.48 -13.67
CA ARG A 43 5.16 5.52 -12.62
C ARG A 43 4.15 5.31 -11.50
N PHE A 44 3.00 4.69 -11.78
CA PHE A 44 1.97 4.37 -10.78
C PHE A 44 2.17 2.99 -10.12
N MET A 45 3.20 2.25 -10.55
CA MET A 45 3.54 0.93 -10.01
C MET A 45 4.81 1.01 -9.16
N ALA A 46 5.88 1.58 -9.69
CA ALA A 46 7.19 1.64 -9.02
C ALA A 46 7.17 2.34 -7.66
N GLY A 47 6.34 3.38 -7.49
CA GLY A 47 6.24 4.15 -6.25
C GLY A 47 5.72 3.38 -5.04
N LYS A 48 5.08 2.22 -5.25
CA LYS A 48 4.57 1.39 -4.15
C LYS A 48 5.67 0.69 -3.37
N PHE A 49 6.71 0.22 -4.02
CA PHE A 49 7.71 -0.67 -3.43
C PHE A 49 8.40 -0.12 -2.17
N PRO A 50 8.90 1.14 -2.14
CA PRO A 50 9.62 1.64 -0.98
C PRO A 50 8.80 1.64 0.30
N PHE A 51 7.56 2.14 0.25
CA PHE A 51 6.76 2.23 1.47
C PHE A 51 6.07 0.91 1.83
N MET A 52 5.73 0.05 0.87
CA MET A 52 5.11 -1.25 1.16
C MET A 52 6.09 -2.27 1.72
N ILE A 53 7.30 -2.35 1.15
CA ILE A 53 8.30 -3.33 1.58
C ILE A 53 9.04 -2.88 2.83
N PHE A 54 9.31 -1.57 2.96
CA PHE A 54 10.15 -1.05 4.03
C PHE A 54 9.37 -0.14 5.01
N GLY A 55 8.57 0.78 4.49
CA GLY A 55 7.88 1.78 5.31
C GLY A 55 6.84 1.18 6.25
N LEU A 56 5.90 0.39 5.75
CA LEU A 56 4.85 -0.20 6.56
C LEU A 56 5.34 -1.23 7.59
N PRO A 57 6.30 -2.13 7.27
CA PRO A 57 6.95 -2.94 8.31
C PRO A 57 7.63 -2.11 9.40
N ALA A 58 8.27 -0.99 9.04
CA ALA A 58 8.86 -0.09 10.03
C ALA A 58 7.79 0.61 10.89
N ALA A 59 6.65 0.97 10.33
CA ALA A 59 5.50 1.49 11.08
C ALA A 59 4.94 0.43 12.06
N ALA A 60 4.80 -0.82 11.62
CA ALA A 60 4.40 -1.93 12.47
C ALA A 60 5.40 -2.14 13.63
N PHE A 61 6.69 -2.04 13.34
CA PHE A 61 7.75 -2.11 14.37
C PHE A 61 7.67 -0.93 15.36
N ALA A 62 7.36 0.27 14.89
CA ALA A 62 7.13 1.43 15.77
C ALA A 62 5.93 1.21 16.70
N MET A 63 4.83 0.66 16.20
CA MET A 63 3.67 0.28 17.02
C MET A 63 4.03 -0.78 18.05
N TYR A 64 4.77 -1.82 17.67
CA TYR A 64 5.24 -2.86 18.58
C TYR A 64 6.12 -2.29 19.70
N ARG A 65 7.04 -1.38 19.36
CA ARG A 65 7.92 -0.73 20.36
C ARG A 65 7.13 0.14 21.34
N ALA A 66 6.09 0.80 20.87
CA ALA A 66 5.23 1.66 21.67
C ALA A 66 4.19 0.89 22.49
N ALA A 67 3.95 -0.42 22.22
CA ALA A 67 3.01 -1.26 22.94
C ALA A 67 3.40 -1.48 24.42
N ARG A 68 2.37 -1.67 25.29
CA ARG A 68 2.59 -1.96 26.71
C ARG A 68 3.27 -3.33 26.89
N PRO A 69 4.18 -3.46 27.88
CA PRO A 69 4.94 -4.71 28.09
C PRO A 69 4.07 -5.96 28.19
N GLU A 70 2.91 -5.85 28.85
CA GLU A 70 1.98 -6.95 29.10
C GLU A 70 1.36 -7.49 27.80
N LYS A 71 1.09 -6.59 26.84
CA LYS A 71 0.44 -6.92 25.57
C LYS A 71 1.44 -7.22 24.44
N LYS A 72 2.75 -6.99 24.63
CA LYS A 72 3.77 -7.13 23.58
C LYS A 72 3.79 -8.49 22.89
N LYS A 73 3.58 -9.60 23.64
CA LYS A 73 3.61 -10.95 23.05
C LYS A 73 2.46 -11.16 22.05
N ALA A 74 1.24 -10.77 22.44
CA ALA A 74 0.06 -10.89 21.58
C ALA A 74 0.16 -9.97 20.35
N VAL A 75 0.51 -8.69 20.58
CA VAL A 75 0.66 -7.69 19.53
C VAL A 75 1.81 -8.02 18.57
N GLY A 76 2.91 -8.57 19.10
CA GLY A 76 4.10 -8.88 18.30
C GLY A 76 3.80 -9.87 17.18
N GLY A 77 3.10 -10.95 17.46
CA GLY A 77 2.69 -11.92 16.43
C GLY A 77 1.75 -11.32 15.40
N LEU A 78 0.78 -10.53 15.86
CA LEU A 78 -0.22 -9.88 15.00
C LEU A 78 0.42 -8.85 14.04
N LEU A 79 1.25 -7.96 14.57
CA LEU A 79 1.94 -6.94 13.78
C LEU A 79 3.01 -7.55 12.87
N LEU A 80 3.71 -8.60 13.31
CA LEU A 80 4.68 -9.30 12.49
C LEU A 80 4.03 -9.96 11.28
N SER A 81 2.89 -10.64 11.47
CA SER A 81 2.17 -11.26 10.35
C SER A 81 1.68 -10.22 9.35
N ALA A 82 1.15 -9.10 9.82
CA ALA A 82 0.71 -8.00 8.96
C ALA A 82 1.88 -7.33 8.23
N ALA A 83 3.02 -7.13 8.90
CA ALA A 83 4.24 -6.58 8.31
C ALA A 83 4.84 -7.50 7.25
N LEU A 84 4.89 -8.82 7.50
CA LEU A 84 5.35 -9.81 6.53
C LEU A 84 4.41 -9.86 5.32
N THR A 85 3.10 -9.83 5.54
CA THR A 85 2.12 -9.80 4.46
C THR A 85 2.33 -8.56 3.59
N SER A 86 2.45 -7.37 4.19
CA SER A 86 2.75 -6.14 3.46
C SER A 86 4.06 -6.23 2.68
N ALA A 87 5.14 -6.67 3.32
CA ALA A 87 6.46 -6.72 2.69
C ALA A 87 6.54 -7.74 1.55
N LEU A 88 5.99 -8.94 1.73
CA LEU A 88 6.09 -10.02 0.75
C LEU A 88 5.09 -9.84 -0.40
N THR A 89 3.82 -9.68 -0.06
CA THR A 89 2.74 -9.67 -1.05
C THR A 89 2.30 -8.26 -1.46
N GLY A 90 2.61 -7.22 -0.66
CA GLY A 90 2.12 -5.86 -0.86
C GLY A 90 0.65 -5.64 -0.41
N ILE A 91 0.07 -6.58 0.35
CA ILE A 91 -1.27 -6.42 0.92
C ILE A 91 -1.15 -5.64 2.24
N THR A 92 -1.62 -4.41 2.25
CA THR A 92 -1.42 -3.44 3.34
C THR A 92 -2.67 -3.21 4.17
N GLU A 93 -3.82 -3.70 3.72
CA GLU A 93 -5.12 -3.46 4.34
C GLU A 93 -5.14 -3.63 5.87
N PRO A 94 -4.56 -4.68 6.48
CA PRO A 94 -4.62 -4.85 7.93
C PRO A 94 -3.90 -3.74 8.71
N LEU A 95 -2.80 -3.20 8.17
CA LEU A 95 -2.07 -2.09 8.77
C LEU A 95 -2.76 -0.75 8.49
N GLU A 96 -3.16 -0.50 7.26
CA GLU A 96 -3.79 0.75 6.84
C GLU A 96 -5.14 0.96 7.53
N PHE A 97 -5.96 -0.07 7.66
CA PHE A 97 -7.22 0.03 8.40
C PHE A 97 -6.98 0.28 9.89
N THR A 98 -5.94 -0.31 10.47
CA THR A 98 -5.55 -0.01 11.85
C THR A 98 -5.22 1.47 12.02
N PHE A 99 -4.47 2.08 11.08
CA PHE A 99 -4.19 3.53 11.12
C PHE A 99 -5.47 4.35 10.93
N LEU A 100 -6.32 3.96 10.00
CA LEU A 100 -7.53 4.69 9.68
C LEU A 100 -8.52 4.73 10.86
N PHE A 101 -8.68 3.61 11.57
CA PHE A 101 -9.64 3.51 12.66
C PHE A 101 -9.13 4.08 13.98
N VAL A 102 -7.87 3.81 14.30
CA VAL A 102 -7.29 4.16 15.60
C VAL A 102 -6.67 5.56 15.58
N ALA A 103 -6.09 5.95 14.45
CA ALA A 103 -5.34 7.18 14.34
C ALA A 103 -5.40 7.75 12.91
N PRO A 104 -6.50 8.39 12.49
CA PRO A 104 -6.66 8.92 11.14
C PRO A 104 -5.57 9.92 10.76
N LEU A 105 -4.96 10.60 11.73
CA LEU A 105 -3.80 11.47 11.48
C LEU A 105 -2.57 10.66 11.01
N MET A 106 -2.34 9.46 11.57
CA MET A 106 -1.27 8.57 11.07
C MET A 106 -1.52 8.15 9.63
N TYR A 107 -2.78 7.89 9.29
CA TYR A 107 -3.16 7.57 7.92
C TYR A 107 -2.93 8.76 6.97
N ALA A 108 -3.24 9.98 7.39
CA ALA A 108 -2.97 11.19 6.59
C ALA A 108 -1.46 11.36 6.32
N VAL A 109 -0.62 11.17 7.33
CA VAL A 109 0.84 11.20 7.17
C VAL A 109 1.33 10.07 6.26
N HIS A 110 0.77 8.86 6.39
CA HIS A 110 1.06 7.75 5.48
C HIS A 110 0.73 8.11 4.02
N CYS A 111 -0.42 8.72 3.75
CA CYS A 111 -0.79 9.16 2.40
C CYS A 111 0.20 10.18 1.81
N VAL A 112 0.66 11.13 2.62
CA VAL A 112 1.69 12.11 2.19
C VAL A 112 3.00 11.41 1.85
N LEU A 113 3.49 10.53 2.73
CA LEU A 113 4.71 9.76 2.51
C LEU A 113 4.60 8.85 1.28
N ALA A 114 3.45 8.20 1.09
CA ALA A 114 3.19 7.40 -0.11
C ALA A 114 3.25 8.25 -1.38
N GLY A 115 2.62 9.43 -1.40
CA GLY A 115 2.70 10.37 -2.51
C GLY A 115 4.14 10.80 -2.84
N LEU A 116 4.93 11.10 -1.81
CA LEU A 116 6.36 11.40 -1.96
C LEU A 116 7.16 10.21 -2.52
N SER A 117 6.82 8.97 -2.15
CA SER A 117 7.44 7.78 -2.71
C SER A 117 7.24 7.67 -4.21
N TYR A 118 6.01 7.90 -4.69
CA TYR A 118 5.72 7.91 -6.12
C TYR A 118 6.52 9.00 -6.86
N MET A 119 6.59 10.19 -6.28
CA MET A 119 7.36 11.30 -6.85
C MET A 119 8.85 10.95 -6.94
N LEU A 120 9.44 10.42 -5.85
CA LEU A 120 10.86 10.05 -5.81
C LEU A 120 11.19 8.95 -6.82
N MET A 121 10.39 7.89 -6.92
CA MET A 121 10.62 6.82 -7.89
C MET A 121 10.54 7.32 -9.33
N HIS A 122 9.66 8.28 -9.60
CA HIS A 122 9.58 8.89 -10.92
C HIS A 122 10.81 9.77 -11.23
N ILE A 123 11.30 10.55 -10.26
CA ILE A 123 12.50 11.39 -10.42
C ILE A 123 13.77 10.54 -10.61
N LEU A 124 13.84 9.41 -9.92
CA LEU A 124 14.98 8.48 -9.98
C LEU A 124 14.91 7.53 -11.19
N ASP A 125 13.97 7.74 -12.08
CA ASP A 125 13.80 6.96 -13.31
C ASP A 125 13.68 5.45 -13.07
N VAL A 126 12.89 5.06 -12.06
CA VAL A 126 12.68 3.66 -11.69
C VAL A 126 11.54 3.06 -12.49
N GLY A 127 11.83 2.05 -13.30
CA GLY A 127 10.91 1.36 -14.18
C GLY A 127 10.62 -0.07 -13.73
N VAL A 128 9.95 -0.27 -12.60
CA VAL A 128 9.53 -1.60 -12.12
C VAL A 128 8.02 -1.73 -12.19
N GLY A 129 7.56 -2.76 -12.90
CA GLY A 129 6.15 -3.11 -12.96
C GLY A 129 5.72 -4.01 -11.79
N MET A 130 4.44 -4.28 -11.73
CA MET A 130 3.87 -5.23 -10.77
C MET A 130 2.72 -6.00 -11.41
N THR A 131 2.49 -7.23 -10.96
CA THR A 131 1.33 -8.04 -11.35
C THR A 131 0.32 -8.13 -10.23
N PHE A 132 0.79 -8.29 -9.00
CA PHE A 132 -0.08 -8.55 -7.86
C PHE A 132 -0.33 -7.28 -7.04
N SER A 133 0.62 -6.85 -6.23
CA SER A 133 0.36 -5.75 -5.29
C SER A 133 1.59 -4.89 -4.93
N GLY A 134 2.74 -5.12 -5.54
CA GLY A 134 3.96 -4.33 -5.32
C GLY A 134 4.71 -4.70 -4.04
N GLY A 135 4.71 -5.99 -3.67
CA GLY A 135 5.53 -6.55 -2.60
C GLY A 135 6.90 -7.03 -3.08
N ALA A 136 7.66 -7.67 -2.18
CA ALA A 136 8.99 -8.19 -2.49
C ALA A 136 8.96 -9.27 -3.58
N ILE A 137 7.87 -10.00 -3.73
CA ILE A 137 7.67 -10.99 -4.79
C ILE A 137 7.70 -10.29 -6.15
N ASP A 138 6.90 -9.24 -6.34
CA ASP A 138 6.87 -8.48 -7.59
C ASP A 138 8.21 -7.77 -7.85
N LEU A 139 8.84 -7.20 -6.81
CA LEU A 139 10.16 -6.59 -6.93
C LEU A 139 11.22 -7.60 -7.40
N THR A 140 11.16 -8.83 -6.90
CA THR A 140 12.10 -9.88 -7.32
C THR A 140 11.88 -10.26 -8.78
N LEU A 141 10.64 -10.50 -9.18
CA LEU A 141 10.29 -10.97 -10.53
C LEU A 141 10.52 -9.89 -11.60
N PHE A 142 10.10 -8.65 -11.33
CA PHE A 142 10.07 -7.57 -12.32
C PHE A 142 11.12 -6.48 -12.10
N GLY A 143 11.83 -6.52 -10.98
CA GLY A 143 12.96 -5.63 -10.69
C GLY A 143 14.28 -6.36 -10.78
N ILE A 144 14.54 -7.26 -9.84
CA ILE A 144 15.85 -7.90 -9.65
C ILE A 144 16.20 -8.82 -10.82
N LEU A 145 15.29 -9.72 -11.22
CA LEU A 145 15.52 -10.68 -12.29
C LEU A 145 15.69 -10.02 -13.67
N GLN A 146 15.11 -8.84 -13.88
CA GLN A 146 15.26 -8.10 -15.14
C GLN A 146 16.57 -7.30 -15.22
N GLY A 147 17.28 -7.17 -14.12
CA GLY A 147 18.54 -6.44 -14.01
C GLY A 147 18.38 -4.95 -13.80
N ASN A 148 19.42 -4.35 -13.19
CA ASN A 148 19.37 -2.95 -12.81
C ASN A 148 19.39 -1.99 -14.01
N GLN A 149 19.98 -2.38 -15.14
CA GLN A 149 20.01 -1.54 -16.35
C GLN A 149 18.60 -1.25 -16.90
N LYS A 150 17.70 -2.25 -16.80
CA LYS A 150 16.32 -2.11 -17.27
C LYS A 150 15.39 -1.42 -16.27
N THR A 151 15.65 -1.56 -14.97
CA THR A 151 14.66 -1.27 -13.93
C THR A 151 15.09 -0.20 -12.93
N ASN A 152 16.38 0.05 -12.74
CA ASN A 152 16.94 0.89 -11.67
C ASN A 152 16.46 0.48 -10.26
N TRP A 153 16.21 -0.83 -10.03
CA TRP A 153 15.65 -1.35 -8.79
C TRP A 153 16.48 -1.04 -7.54
N ILE A 154 17.78 -0.82 -7.67
CA ILE A 154 18.67 -0.50 -6.54
C ILE A 154 18.16 0.75 -5.80
N TRP A 155 17.61 1.73 -6.53
CA TRP A 155 17.03 2.92 -5.92
C TRP A 155 15.83 2.63 -5.04
N ILE A 156 15.05 1.58 -5.35
CA ILE A 156 13.94 1.13 -4.48
C ILE A 156 14.48 0.71 -3.12
N VAL A 157 15.60 0.00 -3.07
CA VAL A 157 16.21 -0.44 -1.80
C VAL A 157 16.76 0.75 -1.02
N ILE A 158 17.52 1.64 -1.69
CA ILE A 158 18.12 2.82 -1.03
C ILE A 158 17.03 3.72 -0.45
N VAL A 159 16.05 4.10 -1.26
CA VAL A 159 14.92 4.93 -0.81
C VAL A 159 14.06 4.17 0.20
N GLY A 160 13.86 2.87 0.02
CA GLY A 160 13.13 2.02 0.95
C GLY A 160 13.75 2.01 2.36
N LEU A 161 15.07 1.87 2.46
CA LEU A 161 15.77 1.94 3.75
C LEU A 161 15.62 3.33 4.40
N ALA A 162 15.72 4.41 3.62
CA ALA A 162 15.46 5.75 4.13
C ALA A 162 14.01 5.89 4.62
N TYR A 163 13.05 5.33 3.87
CA TYR A 163 11.63 5.27 4.26
C TYR A 163 11.41 4.48 5.54
N ALA A 164 12.09 3.34 5.73
CA ALA A 164 12.00 2.58 6.97
C ALA A 164 12.37 3.44 8.20
N VAL A 165 13.46 4.20 8.09
CA VAL A 165 13.90 5.12 9.16
C VAL A 165 12.85 6.21 9.39
N VAL A 166 12.40 6.90 8.33
CA VAL A 166 11.41 7.98 8.42
C VAL A 166 10.10 7.47 9.02
N TYR A 167 9.56 6.35 8.52
CA TYR A 167 8.34 5.74 9.04
C TYR A 167 8.46 5.37 10.51
N TYR A 168 9.56 4.73 10.90
CA TYR A 168 9.78 4.35 12.29
C TYR A 168 9.76 5.56 13.21
N PHE A 169 10.54 6.60 12.93
CA PHE A 169 10.62 7.77 13.80
C PHE A 169 9.33 8.59 13.81
N VAL A 170 8.74 8.85 12.66
CA VAL A 170 7.50 9.63 12.54
C VAL A 170 6.36 8.92 13.27
N PHE A 171 6.16 7.63 13.03
CA PHE A 171 5.09 6.86 13.66
C PHE A 171 5.33 6.67 15.15
N TYR A 172 6.55 6.34 15.57
CA TYR A 172 6.89 6.23 16.99
C TYR A 172 6.66 7.55 17.74
N PHE A 173 7.09 8.67 17.16
CA PHE A 173 6.88 10.00 17.74
C PHE A 173 5.38 10.36 17.83
N MET A 174 4.61 10.10 16.76
CA MET A 174 3.17 10.34 16.77
C MET A 174 2.46 9.51 17.83
N ILE A 175 2.76 8.20 17.90
CA ILE A 175 2.12 7.30 18.88
C ILE A 175 2.42 7.76 20.30
N THR A 176 3.67 8.11 20.60
CA THR A 176 4.08 8.48 21.95
C THR A 176 3.62 9.87 22.36
N ARG A 177 3.72 10.88 21.46
CA ARG A 177 3.34 12.26 21.76
C ARG A 177 1.84 12.50 21.77
N LEU A 178 1.11 11.90 20.86
CA LEU A 178 -0.35 12.03 20.77
C LEU A 178 -1.08 10.95 21.58
N ASN A 179 -0.35 10.08 22.28
CA ASN A 179 -0.87 8.98 23.08
C ASN A 179 -1.95 8.16 22.34
N LEU A 180 -1.66 7.81 21.07
CA LEU A 180 -2.58 7.08 20.22
C LEU A 180 -2.78 5.65 20.72
N LYS A 181 -4.03 5.17 20.66
CA LYS A 181 -4.43 3.83 21.11
C LYS A 181 -4.17 2.79 20.02
N THR A 182 -2.93 2.72 19.53
CA THR A 182 -2.52 1.68 18.56
C THR A 182 -2.55 0.29 19.19
N PRO A 183 -2.49 -0.81 18.39
CA PRO A 183 -2.50 -2.18 18.91
C PRO A 183 -1.48 -2.37 20.04
N GLY A 184 -1.96 -2.85 21.19
CA GLY A 184 -1.19 -3.00 22.42
C GLY A 184 -1.16 -1.78 23.35
N ARG A 185 -1.89 -0.71 23.01
CA ARG A 185 -2.11 0.47 23.87
C ARG A 185 -3.58 0.69 24.20
N GLU A 186 -4.44 -0.27 23.83
CA GLU A 186 -5.86 -0.24 24.17
C GLU A 186 -6.06 -0.26 25.69
N PRO A 187 -7.19 0.29 26.22
CA PRO A 187 -7.57 0.18 27.64
C PRO A 187 -7.63 -1.28 28.09
N ASP A 188 -7.49 -1.49 29.40
CA ASP A 188 -7.60 -2.81 29.99
C ASP A 188 -9.02 -3.35 29.80
N GLY A 189 -9.13 -4.56 29.26
CA GLY A 189 -10.41 -5.22 28.94
C GLY A 189 -10.78 -5.23 27.45
N GLU A 190 -10.08 -4.48 26.60
CA GLU A 190 -10.25 -4.56 25.15
C GLU A 190 -9.26 -5.57 24.56
N GLU A 191 -9.76 -6.45 23.67
CA GLU A 191 -8.90 -7.38 22.92
C GLU A 191 -8.09 -6.63 21.87
N THR A 192 -6.81 -6.96 21.79
CA THR A 192 -5.93 -6.45 20.74
C THR A 192 -6.28 -7.11 19.41
N LYS A 193 -6.75 -6.33 18.45
CA LYS A 193 -7.06 -6.81 17.10
C LYS A 193 -6.54 -5.87 16.01
N LEU A 194 -6.33 -6.41 14.82
CA LEU A 194 -6.19 -5.61 13.61
C LEU A 194 -7.57 -5.42 12.97
N TYR A 195 -7.81 -4.22 12.51
CA TYR A 195 -9.06 -3.89 11.84
C TYR A 195 -9.08 -4.44 10.42
N THR A 196 -10.25 -4.89 9.97
CA THR A 196 -10.47 -5.46 8.65
C THR A 196 -11.51 -4.63 7.89
N ARG A 197 -11.64 -4.91 6.59
CA ARG A 197 -12.68 -4.31 5.75
C ARG A 197 -14.10 -4.53 6.30
N LYS A 198 -14.36 -5.68 6.91
CA LYS A 198 -15.65 -5.97 7.56
C LYS A 198 -15.95 -5.04 8.73
N ASP A 199 -14.94 -4.69 9.52
CA ASP A 199 -15.08 -3.72 10.61
C ASP A 199 -15.43 -2.32 10.06
N MET A 200 -14.89 -1.95 8.89
CA MET A 200 -15.22 -0.71 8.20
C MET A 200 -16.68 -0.69 7.72
N GLU A 201 -17.14 -1.76 7.11
CA GLU A 201 -18.52 -1.90 6.63
C GLU A 201 -19.52 -1.87 7.80
N ALA A 202 -19.21 -2.53 8.91
CA ALA A 202 -20.03 -2.51 10.12
C ALA A 202 -20.14 -1.10 10.74
N ARG A 203 -19.05 -0.34 10.78
CA ARG A 203 -19.03 1.03 11.29
C ARG A 203 -19.82 1.99 10.39
N ASN A 204 -19.68 1.88 9.08
CA ASN A 204 -20.41 2.71 8.12
C ASN A 204 -21.93 2.38 8.13
N GLY A 205 -22.28 1.10 8.29
CA GLY A 205 -23.67 0.67 8.47
C GLY A 205 -24.30 1.21 9.75
N ALA A 206 -23.55 1.27 10.84
CA ALA A 206 -24.02 1.85 12.11
C ALA A 206 -24.17 3.38 12.04
N SER A 207 -23.28 4.06 11.30
CA SER A 207 -23.38 5.51 11.09
C SER A 207 -24.51 5.91 10.14
N GLY A 208 -24.87 5.05 9.18
CA GLY A 208 -26.01 5.24 8.26
C GLY A 208 -27.37 5.01 8.93
N ALA A 209 -27.43 4.21 9.99
CA ALA A 209 -28.67 3.97 10.73
C ALA A 209 -29.12 5.18 11.59
N SER A 210 -28.22 6.13 11.86
CA SER A 210 -28.54 7.36 12.61
C SER A 210 -28.91 8.56 11.74
N GLN A 211 -28.80 8.43 10.42
CA GLN A 211 -29.12 9.50 9.46
C GLN A 211 -29.95 8.98 8.29
N GLY A 212 -31.20 8.65 8.49
CA GLY A 212 -32.01 8.48 7.30
C GLY A 212 -33.12 7.46 7.38
N SER A 213 -34.24 7.85 7.91
CA SER A 213 -35.54 7.23 7.60
C SER A 213 -36.14 7.80 6.29
N ALA A 214 -35.33 8.31 5.36
CA ALA A 214 -35.81 9.02 4.18
C ALA A 214 -35.46 8.41 2.81
N ASP A 215 -34.53 7.41 2.70
CA ASP A 215 -34.09 6.91 1.38
C ASP A 215 -34.27 5.41 1.16
N ARG A 216 -35.34 4.80 1.65
CA ARG A 216 -35.67 3.39 1.40
C ARG A 216 -36.53 3.11 0.16
N VAL A 217 -36.62 4.01 -0.80
CA VAL A 217 -37.53 3.81 -1.96
C VAL A 217 -36.81 3.56 -3.30
N SER A 218 -35.50 3.68 -3.41
CA SER A 218 -34.84 3.60 -4.73
C SER A 218 -34.15 2.28 -5.07
N CYS A 219 -34.16 1.26 -4.22
CA CYS A 219 -33.40 0.02 -4.47
C CYS A 219 -34.25 -1.23 -4.81
N LEU A 220 -35.53 -1.07 -5.11
CA LEU A 220 -36.45 -2.21 -5.42
C LEU A 220 -36.92 -2.27 -6.88
N LEU A 221 -36.30 -1.55 -7.80
CA LEU A 221 -36.74 -1.53 -9.21
C LEU A 221 -35.78 -2.19 -10.21
N TYR A 222 -34.89 -3.06 -9.77
CA TYR A 222 -34.04 -3.80 -10.73
C TYR A 222 -33.97 -5.30 -10.45
N THR A 223 -35.13 -5.94 -10.37
CA THR A 223 -35.27 -7.39 -10.57
C THR A 223 -36.56 -7.64 -11.32
N SER A 224 -36.47 -7.75 -12.63
CA SER A 224 -37.49 -8.41 -13.44
C SER A 224 -36.84 -9.50 -14.28
N PRO A 225 -37.33 -10.72 -14.23
CA PRO A 225 -36.82 -11.83 -15.04
C PRO A 225 -37.60 -11.94 -16.35
N SER A 226 -36.93 -12.21 -17.41
CA SER A 226 -37.40 -12.98 -18.57
C SER A 226 -36.23 -13.41 -19.44
#